data_8d43d7aad66471cfa2e5c31a9cc3d559
#
_entry.id   8d43d7aad66471cfa2e5c31a9cc3d559
#
_cell.length_a   1.000
_cell.length_b   1.000
_cell.length_c   1.000
_cell.angle_alpha   90.00
_cell.angle_beta   90.00
_cell.angle_gamma   90.00
#
_symmetry.space_group_name_H-M   'P 1'
#
loop_
_entity.id
_entity.type
_entity.pdbx_description
1 polymer ?
#
loop_
_entity_poly.entity_id
_entity_poly.type
_entity_poly.pdbx_seq_one_letter_code
_entity_poly.pdbx_strand_id
1 'polypeptide(L)'
;MYNPAHPGELLREYLGTMQVGEAAKRLHIARSTLSRLLNGRMSFTAPMALRLADALGTEPEVWLDLQQQYDLWHAARRKRPKIAQFIFPESDKRVAA
;
A
#
# COMPACT_ATOMS: atom_id res chain seq x y z
N MET A 1 -11.26 7.36 -15.86
CA MET A 1 -10.36 7.73 -14.78
C MET A 1 -9.64 6.49 -14.28
N TYR A 2 -8.35 6.61 -14.03
CA TYR A 2 -7.52 5.49 -13.65
C TYR A 2 -7.87 4.99 -12.23
N ASN A 3 -8.13 3.68 -12.13
CA ASN A 3 -8.41 3.04 -10.86
C ASN A 3 -7.17 2.21 -10.49
N PRO A 4 -6.36 2.65 -9.53
CA PRO A 4 -5.13 1.94 -9.22
C PRO A 4 -5.42 0.56 -8.62
N ALA A 5 -4.61 -0.41 -9.03
CA ALA A 5 -4.71 -1.76 -8.51
C ALA A 5 -4.20 -1.81 -7.08
N HIS A 6 -4.76 -2.71 -6.28
CA HIS A 6 -4.23 -2.99 -4.95
C HIS A 6 -2.89 -3.70 -5.12
N PRO A 7 -1.88 -3.38 -4.29
CA PRO A 7 -0.57 -4.03 -4.42
C PRO A 7 -0.62 -5.56 -4.31
N GLY A 8 -1.67 -6.12 -3.72
CA GLY A 8 -1.85 -7.57 -3.68
C GLY A 8 -1.92 -8.20 -5.07
N GLU A 9 -2.41 -7.48 -6.07
CA GLU A 9 -2.46 -7.99 -7.44
C GLU A 9 -1.06 -8.14 -8.01
N LEU A 10 -0.19 -7.18 -7.75
CA LEU A 10 1.19 -7.28 -8.18
C LEU A 10 1.91 -8.43 -7.46
N LEU A 11 1.63 -8.59 -6.18
CA LEU A 11 2.23 -9.67 -5.41
C LEU A 11 1.83 -11.03 -5.98
N ARG A 12 0.57 -11.18 -6.39
CA ARG A 12 0.13 -12.42 -7.05
C ARG A 12 0.96 -12.74 -8.28
N GLU A 13 1.27 -11.71 -9.07
CA GLU A 13 2.08 -11.91 -10.27
C GLU A 13 3.48 -12.37 -9.92
N TYR A 14 4.09 -11.78 -8.89
CA TYR A 14 5.42 -12.21 -8.45
C TYR A 14 5.43 -13.63 -7.92
N LEU A 15 4.39 -14.02 -7.19
CA LEU A 15 4.34 -15.37 -6.62
C LEU A 15 4.06 -16.44 -7.66
N GLY A 16 3.34 -16.07 -8.74
CA GLY A 16 3.06 -17.00 -9.81
C GLY A 16 2.33 -18.24 -9.30
N THR A 17 2.93 -19.41 -9.47
CA THR A 17 2.33 -20.67 -9.07
C THR A 17 2.73 -21.11 -7.66
N MET A 18 3.52 -20.30 -6.96
CA MET A 18 3.93 -20.68 -5.60
C MET A 18 2.71 -20.72 -4.68
N GLN A 19 2.64 -21.79 -3.89
CA GLN A 19 1.54 -21.96 -2.94
C GLN A 19 1.59 -20.87 -1.87
N VAL A 20 0.42 -20.40 -1.46
CA VAL A 20 0.32 -19.31 -0.46
C VAL A 20 1.01 -19.71 0.85
N GLY A 21 0.81 -20.95 1.30
CA GLY A 21 1.45 -21.42 2.51
C GLY A 21 2.97 -21.42 2.43
N GLU A 22 3.52 -21.80 1.29
CA GLU A 22 4.95 -21.79 1.06
C GLU A 22 5.50 -20.37 1.07
N ALA A 23 4.82 -19.47 0.37
CA ALA A 23 5.24 -18.07 0.30
C ALA A 23 5.19 -17.41 1.68
N ALA A 24 4.12 -17.68 2.43
CA ALA A 24 3.98 -17.12 3.78
C ALA A 24 5.10 -17.60 4.70
N LYS A 25 5.42 -18.87 4.60
CA LYS A 25 6.50 -19.43 5.40
C LYS A 25 7.83 -18.76 5.08
N ARG A 26 8.12 -18.57 3.81
CA ARG A 26 9.37 -17.91 3.38
C ARG A 26 9.41 -16.44 3.81
N LEU A 27 8.28 -15.78 3.85
CA LEU A 27 8.18 -14.39 4.28
C LEU A 27 8.12 -14.24 5.80
N HIS A 28 8.05 -15.34 6.53
CA HIS A 28 7.91 -15.35 7.99
C HIS A 28 6.65 -14.62 8.45
N ILE A 29 5.55 -14.87 7.77
CA ILE A 29 4.24 -14.34 8.15
C ILE A 29 3.22 -15.47 8.17
N ALA A 30 2.09 -15.23 8.81
CA ALA A 30 1.01 -16.20 8.84
C ALA A 30 0.38 -16.34 7.45
N ARG A 31 -0.06 -17.53 7.12
CA ARG A 31 -0.75 -17.79 5.85
C ARG A 31 -1.98 -16.89 5.69
N SER A 32 -2.73 -16.69 6.78
CA SER A 32 -3.91 -15.83 6.77
C SER A 32 -3.55 -14.38 6.47
N THR A 33 -2.40 -13.92 6.96
CA THR A 33 -1.93 -12.57 6.68
C THR A 33 -1.64 -12.41 5.18
N LEU A 34 -0.92 -13.36 4.61
CA LEU A 34 -0.62 -13.31 3.18
C LEU A 34 -1.88 -13.38 2.34
N SER A 35 -2.81 -14.24 2.72
CA SER A 35 -4.09 -14.35 2.02
C SER A 35 -4.84 -13.01 2.00
N ARG A 36 -4.86 -12.29 3.12
CA ARG A 36 -5.51 -10.98 3.18
C ARG A 36 -4.81 -9.96 2.30
N LEU A 37 -3.49 -9.97 2.30
CA LEU A 37 -2.72 -9.06 1.43
C LEU A 37 -3.03 -9.33 -0.04
N LEU A 38 -3.06 -10.59 -0.43
CA LEU A 38 -3.32 -10.97 -1.81
C LEU A 38 -4.74 -10.63 -2.25
N ASN A 39 -5.69 -10.66 -1.32
CA ASN A 39 -7.10 -10.40 -1.62
C ASN A 39 -7.51 -8.95 -1.40
N GLY A 40 -6.54 -8.07 -1.15
CA GLY A 40 -6.82 -6.64 -0.98
C GLY A 40 -7.54 -6.30 0.31
N ARG A 41 -7.47 -7.17 1.31
CA ARG A 41 -8.17 -6.96 2.59
C ARG A 41 -7.27 -6.45 3.70
N MET A 42 -6.02 -6.18 3.38
CA MET A 42 -5.05 -5.68 4.33
C MET A 42 -4.09 -4.77 3.58
N SER A 43 -3.68 -3.68 4.23
CA SER A 43 -2.75 -2.74 3.64
C SER A 43 -1.32 -3.24 3.75
N PHE A 44 -0.51 -2.94 2.75
CA PHE A 44 0.92 -3.21 2.78
C PHE A 44 1.58 -2.15 3.66
N THR A 45 2.35 -2.60 4.62
CA THR A 45 3.04 -1.72 5.57
C THR A 45 4.53 -1.70 5.29
N ALA A 46 5.24 -0.78 5.91
CA ALA A 46 6.69 -0.70 5.73
C ALA A 46 7.41 -2.01 6.10
N PRO A 47 7.08 -2.68 7.24
CA PRO A 47 7.70 -3.97 7.52
C PRO A 47 7.44 -5.01 6.45
N MET A 48 6.23 -5.05 5.90
CA MET A 48 5.92 -6.00 4.83
C MET A 48 6.68 -5.67 3.56
N ALA A 49 6.76 -4.36 3.22
CA ALA A 49 7.49 -3.92 2.05
C ALA A 49 8.96 -4.33 2.12
N LEU A 50 9.56 -4.24 3.29
CA LEU A 50 10.95 -4.67 3.48
C LEU A 50 11.11 -6.18 3.30
N ARG A 51 10.18 -6.96 3.82
CA ARG A 51 10.21 -8.42 3.63
C ARG A 51 10.12 -8.78 2.15
N LEU A 52 9.26 -8.09 1.42
CA LEU A 52 9.08 -8.36 -0.01
C LEU A 52 10.30 -7.91 -0.81
N ALA A 53 10.94 -6.81 -0.42
CA ALA A 53 12.17 -6.37 -1.04
C ALA A 53 13.25 -7.44 -0.89
N ASP A 54 13.38 -7.99 0.31
CA ASP A 54 14.37 -9.04 0.57
C ASP A 54 14.05 -10.33 -0.21
N ALA A 55 12.78 -10.69 -0.26
CA ALA A 55 12.38 -11.96 -0.87
C ALA A 55 12.36 -11.91 -2.40
N LEU A 56 11.94 -10.78 -2.97
CA LEU A 56 11.66 -10.67 -4.40
C LEU A 56 12.63 -9.78 -5.14
N GLY A 57 13.50 -9.07 -4.43
CA GLY A 57 14.45 -8.17 -5.08
C GLY A 57 13.83 -6.88 -5.56
N THR A 58 12.66 -6.51 -5.06
CA THR A 58 12.02 -5.25 -5.41
C THR A 58 12.48 -4.15 -4.49
N GLU A 59 12.24 -2.91 -4.89
CA GLU A 59 12.40 -1.79 -3.98
C GLU A 59 11.22 -1.78 -3.02
N PRO A 60 11.43 -1.53 -1.72
CA PRO A 60 10.29 -1.52 -0.79
C PRO A 60 9.27 -0.44 -1.12
N GLU A 61 9.71 0.67 -1.71
CA GLU A 61 8.82 1.76 -2.09
C GLU A 61 7.77 1.35 -3.12
N VAL A 62 8.07 0.36 -3.94
CA VAL A 62 7.10 -0.12 -4.95
C VAL A 62 5.78 -0.50 -4.27
N TRP A 63 5.86 -1.24 -3.18
CA TRP A 63 4.67 -1.72 -2.48
C TRP A 63 3.93 -0.59 -1.77
N LEU A 64 4.68 0.32 -1.15
CA LEU A 64 4.10 1.42 -0.42
C LEU A 64 3.49 2.46 -1.35
N ASP A 65 4.12 2.72 -2.48
CA ASP A 65 3.56 3.66 -3.47
C ASP A 65 2.26 3.14 -4.04
N LEU A 66 2.19 1.85 -4.36
CA LEU A 66 0.96 1.25 -4.86
C LEU A 66 -0.15 1.30 -3.81
N GLN A 67 0.18 1.01 -2.56
CA GLN A 67 -0.79 1.08 -1.49
C GLN A 67 -1.30 2.51 -1.31
N GLN A 68 -0.41 3.48 -1.36
CA GLN A 68 -0.78 4.88 -1.20
C GLN A 68 -1.71 5.35 -2.32
N GLN A 69 -1.38 5.00 -3.57
CA GLN A 69 -2.23 5.36 -4.70
C GLN A 69 -3.61 4.74 -4.56
N TYR A 70 -3.67 3.49 -4.17
CA TYR A 70 -4.93 2.80 -3.94
C TYR A 70 -5.74 3.48 -2.86
N ASP A 71 -5.11 3.78 -1.72
CA ASP A 71 -5.79 4.38 -0.58
C ASP A 71 -6.31 5.78 -0.92
N LEU A 72 -5.51 6.59 -1.59
CA LEU A 72 -5.91 7.95 -1.97
C LEU A 72 -7.08 7.94 -2.93
N TRP A 73 -7.04 7.04 -3.91
CA TRP A 73 -8.10 6.94 -4.90
C TRP A 73 -9.43 6.59 -4.23
N HIS A 74 -9.42 5.61 -3.32
CA HIS A 74 -10.63 5.19 -2.63
C HIS A 74 -11.10 6.24 -1.62
N ALA A 75 -10.17 6.84 -0.87
CA ALA A 75 -10.52 7.88 0.10
C ALA A 75 -11.14 9.10 -0.58
N ALA A 76 -10.63 9.48 -1.73
CA ALA A 76 -11.14 10.63 -2.46
C ALA A 76 -12.57 10.43 -2.95
N ARG A 77 -13.00 9.18 -3.12
CA ARG A 77 -14.34 8.85 -3.60
C ARG A 77 -15.34 8.61 -2.49
N ARG A 78 -14.88 8.57 -1.26
CA ARG A 78 -15.80 8.44 -0.11
C ARG A 78 -16.32 9.79 0.27
N LYS A 79 -17.52 9.78 0.86
CA LYS A 79 -18.10 11.00 1.40
C LYS A 79 -17.23 11.47 2.56
N ARG A 80 -16.90 12.75 2.55
CA ARG A 80 -16.04 13.33 3.58
C ARG A 80 -16.48 14.76 3.88
N PRO A 81 -16.13 15.28 5.06
CA PRO A 81 -16.50 16.66 5.41
C PRO A 81 -15.87 17.62 4.42
N LYS A 82 -16.59 18.69 4.15
CA LYS A 82 -16.07 19.77 3.33
C LYS A 82 -15.22 20.66 4.21
N ILE A 83 -13.94 20.77 3.90
CA ILE A 83 -13.00 21.53 4.70
C ILE A 83 -12.56 22.75 3.91
N ALA A 84 -12.77 23.92 4.51
CA ALA A 84 -12.34 25.17 3.88
C ALA A 84 -10.83 25.32 4.03
N GLN A 85 -10.22 25.87 3.00
CA GLN A 85 -8.80 26.12 3.03
C GLN A 85 -8.46 27.14 4.13
N PHE A 86 -7.40 26.88 4.87
CA PHE A 86 -6.93 27.84 5.88
C PHE A 86 -6.30 29.03 5.17
N ILE A 87 -6.56 30.23 5.72
CA ILE A 87 -5.94 31.45 5.25
C ILE A 87 -5.08 31.99 6.38
N PHE A 88 -3.80 32.10 6.12
CA PHE A 88 -2.85 32.54 7.15
C PHE A 88 -2.48 34.01 6.96
N PRO A 89 -2.30 34.76 8.07
CA PRO A 89 -1.72 36.09 7.97
C PRO A 89 -0.35 36.04 7.31
N GLU A 90 0.06 37.14 6.70
CA GLU A 90 1.33 37.20 5.98
C GLU A 90 2.51 36.72 6.83
N SER A 91 2.53 37.16 8.09
CA SER A 91 3.61 36.86 9.02
C SER A 91 3.67 35.36 9.37
N ASP A 92 2.57 34.63 9.14
CA ASP A 92 2.48 33.21 9.48
C ASP A 92 2.66 32.30 8.28
N LYS A 93 2.90 32.89 7.13
CA LYS A 93 3.12 32.09 5.93
C LYS A 93 4.52 31.47 5.98
N ARG A 94 4.56 30.30 6.51
CA ARG A 94 5.79 29.54 6.51
C ARG A 94 5.78 28.58 5.36
N VAL A 95 6.95 28.27 4.90
CA VAL A 95 7.08 27.23 3.90
C VAL A 95 6.69 25.92 4.57
N ALA A 96 5.67 25.27 4.03
CA ALA A 96 5.32 23.94 4.49
C ALA A 96 6.44 23.01 4.05
N ALA A 97 7.04 22.35 4.99
CA ALA A 97 8.16 21.47 4.69
C ALA A 97 7.71 20.23 3.95
#